data_9f7f624e3130c64e25638b63fab10d92
#
_entry.id   9f7f624e3130c64e25638b63fab10d92
#
_cell.length_a   1.000
_cell.length_b   1.000
_cell.length_c   1.000
_cell.angle_alpha   90.00
_cell.angle_beta   90.00
_cell.angle_gamma   90.00
#
_symmetry.space_group_name_H-M   'P 1'
#
loop_
_entity.id
_entity.type
_entity.pdbx_description
1 polymer ?
#
loop_
_entity_poly.entity_id
_entity_poly.type
_entity_poly.pdbx_seq_one_letter_code
_entity_poly.pdbx_strand_id
1 'polypeptide(L)'
;FDPKSHDLAHKDRGEIQDADNEWKTSPAPLRDWMAFVRRMLVKWNGEGDQVLVTFITTAPRSGEPGWDVKSSGASFTATAPDGGSVHFAANAKPTALSLGGVIAEADTLLVVKPESSDAHGLVLGARSLKVGLQSLPLVADSAEFALGAQPVITREIHAPIQPVTFTPDVNVFTDHADVTMTCATPGVSIHYTLDGSEPNLASPHYTRPVRITESAQVRAIAVRAGAKELHWPLDPGFATLPTRAVFTKQAPSPALHIQATQPGLAWEYAEGQPFALVATSGFVPSQKTGATTKLLDTSMHQSGSAFTVRYTGYLEVPADGVYTFHAPREFIIPDCDPGYDLRVVLDGEEWWPTMRRHALGTWSRALAKGSHRFQVIYTDTRTEPFKHETWMNWPNPAVLWKGGAPTLEISGPGIERQPLPAAWLAHGV
;
A
#
# COMPACT_ATOMS: atom_id res chain seq x y z
N PHE A 1 32.01 -13.96 -0.59
CA PHE A 1 32.08 -12.63 0.01
C PHE A 1 33.41 -11.98 -0.34
N ASP A 2 33.41 -10.85 -1.06
CA ASP A 2 34.62 -10.10 -1.38
C ASP A 2 34.63 -8.79 -0.56
N PRO A 3 35.53 -8.65 0.42
CA PRO A 3 35.66 -7.42 1.21
C PRO A 3 35.94 -6.15 0.40
N LYS A 4 36.52 -6.32 -0.80
CA LYS A 4 36.83 -5.19 -1.70
C LYS A 4 35.59 -4.65 -2.42
N SER A 5 34.61 -5.50 -2.71
CA SER A 5 33.32 -5.06 -3.30
C SER A 5 32.49 -4.27 -2.30
N HIS A 6 32.67 -4.53 -1.01
CA HIS A 6 32.04 -3.81 0.08
C HIS A 6 32.53 -2.35 0.17
N ASP A 7 33.84 -2.12 0.08
CA ASP A 7 34.41 -0.77 0.11
C ASP A 7 33.99 0.10 -1.10
N LEU A 8 33.84 -0.52 -2.28
CA LEU A 8 33.41 0.17 -3.49
C LEU A 8 31.94 0.61 -3.39
N ALA A 9 31.07 -0.24 -2.86
CA ALA A 9 29.66 0.11 -2.64
C ALA A 9 29.47 1.24 -1.62
N HIS A 10 30.43 1.38 -0.71
CA HIS A 10 30.48 2.45 0.28
C HIS A 10 30.94 3.80 -0.31
N LYS A 11 31.93 3.77 -1.20
CA LYS A 11 32.46 4.98 -1.83
C LYS A 11 31.51 5.59 -2.85
N ASP A 12 30.77 4.76 -3.57
CA ASP A 12 29.89 5.22 -4.64
C ASP A 12 28.59 5.88 -4.16
N ARG A 13 28.22 5.73 -2.87
CA ARG A 13 26.97 6.28 -2.37
C ARG A 13 27.08 7.57 -1.57
N GLY A 14 28.27 7.96 -1.12
CA GLY A 14 28.43 9.17 -0.30
C GLY A 14 27.65 9.18 1.04
N GLU A 15 26.70 8.27 1.19
CA GLU A 15 25.72 8.23 2.29
C GLU A 15 26.34 8.06 3.68
N ILE A 16 27.52 7.46 3.77
CA ILE A 16 28.20 7.24 5.05
C ILE A 16 29.10 8.41 5.44
N GLN A 17 29.61 9.16 4.48
CA GLN A 17 30.34 10.38 4.81
C GLN A 17 29.43 11.45 5.41
N ASP A 18 28.20 11.55 4.92
CA ASP A 18 27.23 12.51 5.44
C ASP A 18 26.68 12.07 6.81
N ALA A 19 26.43 10.79 7.01
CA ALA A 19 26.05 10.23 8.30
C ALA A 19 27.17 10.37 9.34
N ASP A 20 28.42 10.12 8.97
CA ASP A 20 29.59 10.34 9.83
C ASP A 20 29.75 11.81 10.22
N ASN A 21 29.43 12.74 9.36
CA ASN A 21 29.51 14.17 9.65
C ASN A 21 28.36 14.64 10.58
N GLU A 22 27.15 14.17 10.38
CA GLU A 22 26.03 14.45 11.27
C GLU A 22 26.28 13.88 12.68
N TRP A 23 26.86 12.69 12.79
CA TRP A 23 27.17 12.07 14.07
C TRP A 23 28.29 12.75 14.84
N LYS A 24 29.25 13.36 14.15
CA LYS A 24 30.31 14.16 14.78
C LYS A 24 29.77 15.44 15.42
N THR A 25 28.63 15.93 14.98
CA THR A 25 27.98 17.14 15.54
C THR A 25 26.97 16.83 16.63
N SER A 26 26.64 15.55 16.86
CA SER A 26 25.71 15.13 17.91
C SER A 26 26.29 15.36 19.33
N PRO A 27 25.42 15.61 20.34
CA PRO A 27 25.85 15.69 21.73
C PRO A 27 26.66 14.46 22.16
N ALA A 28 27.69 14.67 22.98
CA ALA A 28 28.63 13.62 23.36
C ALA A 28 27.99 12.28 23.81
N PRO A 29 26.94 12.23 24.63
CA PRO A 29 26.29 10.98 25.04
C PRO A 29 25.68 10.19 23.88
N LEU A 30 25.02 10.87 22.93
CA LEU A 30 24.46 10.24 21.73
C LEU A 30 25.56 9.80 20.78
N ARG A 31 26.61 10.59 20.62
CA ARG A 31 27.77 10.30 19.80
C ARG A 31 28.52 9.06 20.28
N ASP A 32 28.73 8.93 21.59
CA ASP A 32 29.39 7.77 22.19
C ASP A 32 28.54 6.50 22.06
N TRP A 33 27.23 6.62 22.04
CA TRP A 33 26.31 5.51 21.84
C TRP A 33 26.19 5.09 20.36
N MET A 34 26.20 6.05 19.43
CA MET A 34 26.04 5.80 17.99
C MET A 34 27.34 5.42 17.29
N ALA A 35 28.50 5.73 17.84
CA ALA A 35 29.82 5.50 17.23
C ALA A 35 30.21 4.03 17.04
N PHE A 36 29.37 3.08 17.46
CA PHE A 36 29.71 1.66 17.52
C PHE A 36 28.90 0.76 16.58
N VAL A 37 28.04 1.30 15.75
CA VAL A 37 27.27 0.49 14.79
C VAL A 37 28.05 0.36 13.49
N ARG A 38 28.62 -0.81 13.23
CA ARG A 38 29.20 -1.14 11.90
C ARG A 38 28.11 -1.84 11.08
N ARG A 39 27.79 -1.25 9.93
CA ARG A 39 26.88 -1.84 8.95
C ARG A 39 27.69 -2.53 7.85
N MET A 40 27.44 -3.82 7.66
CA MET A 40 27.98 -4.56 6.51
C MET A 40 26.91 -4.62 5.43
N LEU A 41 27.19 -4.07 4.25
CA LEU A 41 26.32 -4.13 3.09
C LEU A 41 26.85 -5.21 2.13
N VAL A 42 26.04 -6.21 1.84
CA VAL A 42 26.36 -7.22 0.82
C VAL A 42 25.61 -6.87 -0.45
N LYS A 43 26.32 -6.63 -1.55
CA LYS A 43 25.75 -6.40 -2.86
C LYS A 43 25.87 -7.68 -3.67
N TRP A 44 24.76 -8.15 -4.22
CA TRP A 44 24.70 -9.32 -5.08
C TRP A 44 24.36 -8.94 -6.52
N ASN A 45 25.04 -9.55 -7.49
CA ASN A 45 24.81 -9.36 -8.92
C ASN A 45 24.51 -10.72 -9.58
N GLY A 46 23.47 -11.44 -9.11
CA GLY A 46 23.07 -12.74 -9.63
C GLY A 46 21.56 -12.83 -9.89
N GLU A 47 21.18 -13.77 -10.76
CA GLU A 47 19.77 -14.12 -10.97
C GLU A 47 19.32 -15.19 -9.94
N GLY A 48 18.07 -15.14 -9.49
CA GLY A 48 17.44 -16.10 -8.58
C GLY A 48 17.13 -15.54 -7.20
N ASP A 49 16.51 -16.40 -6.36
CA ASP A 49 16.14 -16.05 -4.98
C ASP A 49 17.41 -15.84 -4.13
N GLN A 50 17.48 -14.66 -3.51
CA GLN A 50 18.64 -14.25 -2.72
C GLN A 50 18.25 -14.02 -1.27
N VAL A 51 19.09 -14.46 -0.33
CA VAL A 51 18.97 -14.14 1.08
C VAL A 51 20.09 -13.21 1.48
N LEU A 52 19.73 -11.99 1.90
CA LEU A 52 20.65 -11.01 2.47
C LEU A 52 20.56 -11.05 3.99
N VAL A 53 21.67 -11.42 4.63
CA VAL A 53 21.78 -11.38 6.08
C VAL A 53 22.70 -10.24 6.49
N THR A 54 22.18 -9.35 7.33
CA THR A 54 22.96 -8.26 7.91
C THR A 54 23.17 -8.53 9.40
N PHE A 55 24.43 -8.72 9.79
CA PHE A 55 24.83 -8.82 11.20
C PHE A 55 25.36 -7.46 11.65
N ILE A 56 24.72 -6.88 12.65
CA ILE A 56 25.12 -5.58 13.21
C ILE A 56 25.67 -5.83 14.61
N THR A 57 26.95 -5.50 14.85
CA THR A 57 27.55 -5.53 16.16
C THR A 57 27.91 -4.14 16.62
N THR A 58 27.91 -3.92 17.94
CA THR A 58 28.56 -2.76 18.52
C THR A 58 30.08 -3.00 18.46
N ALA A 59 30.84 -2.06 17.88
CA ALA A 59 32.30 -2.16 17.91
C ALA A 59 32.81 -1.81 19.31
N PRO A 60 33.73 -2.59 19.88
CA PRO A 60 34.39 -2.20 21.13
C PRO A 60 35.21 -0.92 20.90
N ARG A 61 35.48 -0.18 21.96
CA ARG A 61 36.41 0.96 21.96
C ARG A 61 37.77 0.50 21.44
N SER A 62 38.51 1.41 20.83
CA SER A 62 39.84 1.11 20.28
C SER A 62 40.70 0.34 21.29
N GLY A 63 41.12 -0.87 20.92
CA GLY A 63 41.96 -1.74 21.73
C GLY A 63 41.24 -2.89 22.46
N GLU A 64 39.89 -2.96 22.44
CA GLU A 64 39.17 -4.11 22.97
C GLU A 64 39.00 -5.21 21.92
N PRO A 65 38.99 -6.51 22.29
CA PRO A 65 38.74 -7.59 21.33
C PRO A 65 37.33 -7.49 20.75
N GLY A 66 37.23 -7.63 19.45
CA GLY A 66 35.96 -7.66 18.73
C GLY A 66 35.39 -9.08 18.61
N TRP A 67 34.22 -9.19 18.00
CA TRP A 67 33.62 -10.49 17.68
C TRP A 67 34.46 -11.22 16.62
N ASP A 68 34.71 -12.52 16.83
CA ASP A 68 35.28 -13.42 15.81
C ASP A 68 34.11 -13.97 14.96
N VAL A 69 34.07 -13.62 13.67
CA VAL A 69 33.00 -14.03 12.77
C VAL A 69 33.56 -14.96 11.69
N LYS A 70 33.02 -16.17 11.65
CA LYS A 70 33.32 -17.20 10.65
C LYS A 70 32.07 -17.48 9.83
N SER A 71 32.20 -17.44 8.49
CA SER A 71 31.09 -17.73 7.60
C SER A 71 31.38 -18.93 6.70
N SER A 72 30.35 -19.68 6.35
CA SER A 72 30.38 -20.80 5.41
C SER A 72 29.06 -20.85 4.63
N GLY A 73 29.08 -20.51 3.34
CA GLY A 73 27.87 -20.42 2.54
C GLY A 73 26.86 -19.42 3.12
N ALA A 74 25.64 -19.86 3.32
CA ALA A 74 24.54 -19.05 3.88
C ALA A 74 24.49 -19.09 5.42
N SER A 75 25.57 -19.57 6.09
CA SER A 75 25.65 -19.62 7.54
C SER A 75 26.85 -18.84 8.08
N PHE A 76 26.70 -18.36 9.31
CA PHE A 76 27.84 -17.81 10.07
C PHE A 76 27.77 -18.17 11.55
N THR A 77 28.95 -18.13 12.19
CA THR A 77 29.09 -18.16 13.63
C THR A 77 29.88 -16.93 14.05
N ALA A 78 29.33 -16.17 14.99
CA ALA A 78 30.00 -15.05 15.60
C ALA A 78 30.24 -15.38 17.08
N THR A 79 31.50 -15.24 17.55
CA THR A 79 31.88 -15.47 18.95
C THR A 79 32.28 -14.15 19.57
N ALA A 80 31.64 -13.81 20.65
CA ALA A 80 31.94 -12.62 21.44
C ALA A 80 33.22 -12.80 22.29
N PRO A 81 33.90 -11.72 22.69
CA PRO A 81 35.08 -11.78 23.52
C PRO A 81 34.88 -12.48 24.89
N ASP A 82 33.63 -12.45 25.38
CA ASP A 82 33.22 -13.11 26.66
C ASP A 82 32.96 -14.62 26.49
N GLY A 83 33.05 -15.16 25.30
CA GLY A 83 32.77 -16.57 25.03
C GLY A 83 31.33 -16.85 24.55
N GLY A 84 30.44 -15.89 24.61
CA GLY A 84 29.11 -15.99 24.07
C GLY A 84 29.15 -16.19 22.53
N SER A 85 28.17 -16.87 21.94
CA SER A 85 28.15 -17.14 20.51
C SER A 85 26.77 -16.98 19.88
N VAL A 86 26.77 -16.56 18.62
CA VAL A 86 25.60 -16.49 17.74
C VAL A 86 25.86 -17.36 16.52
N HIS A 87 24.98 -18.30 16.27
CA HIS A 87 25.01 -19.16 15.10
C HIS A 87 23.79 -18.85 14.25
N PHE A 88 23.98 -18.61 12.97
CA PHE A 88 22.92 -18.25 12.05
C PHE A 88 23.06 -18.97 10.71
N ALA A 89 21.93 -19.41 10.16
CA ALA A 89 21.84 -19.85 8.77
C ALA A 89 20.51 -19.44 8.18
N ALA A 90 20.49 -19.05 6.90
CA ALA A 90 19.29 -18.76 6.16
C ALA A 90 19.39 -19.24 4.70
N ASN A 91 18.29 -19.75 4.18
CA ASN A 91 18.17 -20.22 2.79
C ASN A 91 16.83 -19.73 2.22
N ALA A 92 16.76 -19.64 0.89
CA ALA A 92 15.54 -19.21 0.20
C ALA A 92 14.39 -20.24 0.29
N LYS A 93 14.71 -21.49 0.68
CA LYS A 93 13.73 -22.60 0.85
C LYS A 93 14.12 -23.43 2.07
N PRO A 94 13.16 -24.09 2.72
CA PRO A 94 13.46 -24.96 3.86
C PRO A 94 14.48 -26.03 3.48
N THR A 95 15.56 -26.08 4.26
CA THR A 95 16.63 -27.06 4.10
C THR A 95 17.01 -27.62 5.47
N ALA A 96 17.75 -28.72 5.49
CA ALA A 96 18.31 -29.25 6.73
C ALA A 96 19.43 -28.33 7.23
N LEU A 97 19.21 -27.69 8.39
CA LEU A 97 20.12 -26.81 9.07
C LEU A 97 20.59 -27.49 10.37
N SER A 98 21.90 -27.39 10.67
CA SER A 98 22.48 -27.93 11.91
C SER A 98 23.45 -26.92 12.49
N LEU A 99 23.04 -26.24 13.54
CA LEU A 99 23.80 -25.15 14.17
C LEU A 99 23.68 -25.22 15.69
N GLY A 100 24.78 -25.03 16.41
CA GLY A 100 24.78 -24.86 17.87
C GLY A 100 24.08 -25.98 18.65
N GLY A 101 24.04 -27.23 18.13
CA GLY A 101 23.32 -28.35 18.76
C GLY A 101 21.82 -28.41 18.42
N VAL A 102 21.35 -27.56 17.52
CA VAL A 102 19.98 -27.52 17.02
C VAL A 102 19.96 -28.04 15.56
N ILE A 103 18.97 -28.86 15.25
CA ILE A 103 18.73 -29.38 13.91
C ILE A 103 17.31 -28.97 13.52
N ALA A 104 17.17 -28.32 12.38
CA ALA A 104 15.86 -27.91 11.83
C ALA A 104 15.80 -28.15 10.31
N GLU A 105 14.66 -28.53 9.80
CA GLU A 105 14.32 -28.35 8.38
C GLU A 105 13.58 -27.00 8.28
N ALA A 106 14.25 -25.95 7.86
CA ALA A 106 13.75 -24.58 7.97
C ALA A 106 14.39 -23.64 6.93
N ASP A 107 13.77 -22.48 6.72
CA ASP A 107 14.34 -21.38 5.94
C ASP A 107 15.45 -20.69 6.74
N THR A 108 15.21 -20.44 8.03
CA THR A 108 16.15 -19.71 8.89
C THR A 108 16.28 -20.38 10.24
N LEU A 109 17.50 -20.46 10.75
CA LEU A 109 17.81 -20.90 12.10
C LEU A 109 18.80 -19.91 12.73
N LEU A 110 18.43 -19.37 13.87
CA LEU A 110 19.29 -18.57 14.76
C LEU A 110 19.41 -19.26 16.10
N VAL A 111 20.63 -19.40 16.59
CA VAL A 111 20.91 -19.92 17.94
C VAL A 111 21.84 -18.93 18.64
N VAL A 112 21.44 -18.46 19.81
CA VAL A 112 22.19 -17.53 20.66
C VAL A 112 22.57 -18.26 21.95
N LYS A 113 23.84 -18.29 22.23
CA LYS A 113 24.42 -18.88 23.46
C LYS A 113 25.20 -17.79 24.19
N PRO A 114 24.54 -17.05 25.08
CA PRO A 114 25.24 -16.10 25.96
C PRO A 114 26.19 -16.84 26.93
N GLU A 115 27.26 -16.18 27.42
CA GLU A 115 28.13 -16.76 28.41
C GLU A 115 27.41 -17.03 29.74
N SER A 116 26.54 -16.12 30.16
CA SER A 116 25.98 -16.07 31.50
C SER A 116 24.47 -16.29 31.63
N SER A 117 23.78 -16.63 30.51
CA SER A 117 22.34 -16.86 30.52
C SER A 117 21.95 -18.06 29.68
N ASP A 118 20.68 -18.46 29.79
CA ASP A 118 20.16 -19.59 29.02
C ASP A 118 20.22 -19.36 27.50
N ALA A 119 20.70 -20.37 26.82
CA ALA A 119 20.74 -20.34 25.36
C ALA A 119 19.32 -20.41 24.78
N HIS A 120 19.10 -19.67 23.70
CA HIS A 120 17.80 -19.59 23.05
C HIS A 120 17.97 -19.54 21.53
N GLY A 121 16.90 -19.74 20.82
CA GLY A 121 16.93 -19.69 19.37
C GLY A 121 15.62 -19.25 18.74
N LEU A 122 15.71 -19.01 17.44
CA LEU A 122 14.62 -18.65 16.56
C LEU A 122 14.69 -19.54 15.31
N VAL A 123 13.57 -20.08 14.91
CA VAL A 123 13.42 -20.82 13.67
C VAL A 123 12.28 -20.20 12.86
N LEU A 124 12.50 -20.02 11.54
CA LEU A 124 11.49 -19.50 10.62
C LEU A 124 11.31 -20.45 9.44
N GLY A 125 10.08 -20.60 8.97
CA GLY A 125 9.72 -21.49 7.87
C GLY A 125 10.03 -22.95 8.16
N ALA A 126 9.88 -23.38 9.41
CA ALA A 126 10.31 -24.69 9.88
C ALA A 126 9.26 -25.78 9.64
N ARG A 127 9.72 -26.92 9.13
CA ARG A 127 8.96 -28.17 9.06
C ARG A 127 9.27 -29.10 10.22
N SER A 128 10.46 -28.97 10.79
CA SER A 128 10.87 -29.73 11.96
C SER A 128 11.90 -28.96 12.79
N LEU A 129 11.92 -29.22 14.09
CA LEU A 129 12.88 -28.65 15.04
C LEU A 129 13.28 -29.71 16.07
N LYS A 130 14.58 -29.89 16.24
CA LYS A 130 15.18 -30.77 17.27
C LYS A 130 16.28 -30.03 18.02
N VAL A 131 16.32 -30.19 19.32
CA VAL A 131 17.40 -29.73 20.17
C VAL A 131 18.04 -30.93 20.83
N GLY A 132 19.29 -31.23 20.46
CA GLY A 132 19.91 -32.51 20.82
C GLY A 132 19.11 -33.68 20.23
N LEU A 133 18.64 -34.57 21.11
CA LEU A 133 17.81 -35.74 20.74
C LEU A 133 16.30 -35.46 20.83
N GLN A 134 15.90 -34.33 21.42
CA GLN A 134 14.49 -34.00 21.62
C GLN A 134 13.89 -33.29 20.44
N SER A 135 12.78 -33.83 19.89
CA SER A 135 11.94 -33.12 18.90
C SER A 135 11.01 -32.16 19.63
N LEU A 136 10.97 -30.91 19.16
CA LEU A 136 10.03 -29.91 19.65
C LEU A 136 8.83 -29.85 18.69
N PRO A 137 7.58 -29.99 19.18
CA PRO A 137 6.40 -29.88 18.34
C PRO A 137 6.22 -28.43 17.91
N LEU A 138 6.11 -28.20 16.62
CA LEU A 138 5.79 -26.89 16.05
C LEU A 138 4.28 -26.86 15.71
N VAL A 139 3.59 -25.86 16.24
CA VAL A 139 2.20 -25.55 15.85
C VAL A 139 2.20 -24.50 14.74
N ALA A 140 3.13 -23.54 14.80
CA ALA A 140 3.43 -22.61 13.73
C ALA A 140 4.68 -23.07 12.96
N ASP A 141 4.84 -22.54 11.74
CA ASP A 141 6.05 -22.74 10.93
C ASP A 141 7.28 -21.95 11.44
N SER A 142 7.10 -21.16 12.50
CA SER A 142 8.14 -20.32 13.08
C SER A 142 7.99 -20.26 14.60
N ALA A 143 9.10 -20.27 15.31
CA ALA A 143 9.07 -20.29 16.78
C ALA A 143 10.37 -19.74 17.41
N GLU A 144 10.23 -19.14 18.58
CA GLU A 144 11.32 -18.97 19.53
C GLU A 144 11.37 -20.18 20.48
N PHE A 145 12.57 -20.61 20.85
CA PHE A 145 12.75 -21.74 21.72
C PHE A 145 13.92 -21.55 22.70
N ALA A 146 13.83 -22.14 23.87
CA ALA A 146 14.92 -22.20 24.85
C ALA A 146 15.66 -23.53 24.72
N LEU A 147 16.99 -23.48 24.95
CA LEU A 147 17.89 -24.62 24.87
C LEU A 147 18.33 -25.17 26.25
N GLY A 148 17.62 -24.88 27.33
CA GLY A 148 17.95 -25.36 28.66
C GLY A 148 17.99 -26.90 28.80
N ALA A 149 18.07 -27.42 30.01
CA ALA A 149 18.09 -28.86 30.29
C ALA A 149 16.86 -29.59 29.71
N GLN A 150 15.74 -28.90 29.60
CA GLN A 150 14.54 -29.33 28.87
C GLN A 150 14.19 -28.27 27.80
N PRO A 151 14.57 -28.48 26.54
CA PRO A 151 14.24 -27.55 25.48
C PRO A 151 12.74 -27.41 25.31
N VAL A 152 12.28 -26.18 25.09
CA VAL A 152 10.85 -25.86 24.94
C VAL A 152 10.63 -24.72 23.95
N ILE A 153 9.51 -24.76 23.24
CA ILE A 153 9.00 -23.60 22.49
C ILE A 153 8.55 -22.56 23.49
N THR A 154 9.17 -21.38 23.45
CA THR A 154 8.86 -20.24 24.32
C THR A 154 7.82 -19.32 23.71
N ARG A 155 7.80 -19.22 22.37
CA ARG A 155 6.82 -18.44 21.62
C ARG A 155 6.63 -18.99 20.21
N GLU A 156 5.40 -19.17 19.79
CA GLU A 156 5.07 -19.44 18.40
C GLU A 156 5.03 -18.13 17.64
N ILE A 157 5.60 -18.11 16.45
CA ILE A 157 5.61 -16.96 15.55
C ILE A 157 4.83 -17.35 14.32
N HIS A 158 3.72 -16.71 14.12
CA HIS A 158 2.89 -16.90 12.95
C HIS A 158 3.18 -15.83 11.92
N ALA A 159 3.12 -16.19 10.64
CA ALA A 159 3.12 -15.21 9.56
C ALA A 159 1.99 -14.18 9.77
N PRO A 160 2.23 -12.90 9.43
CA PRO A 160 1.21 -11.87 9.57
C PRO A 160 -0.09 -12.26 8.86
N ILE A 161 -1.20 -12.08 9.55
CA ILE A 161 -2.53 -12.30 8.99
C ILE A 161 -2.80 -11.21 7.95
N GLN A 162 -3.30 -11.62 6.77
CA GLN A 162 -3.70 -10.66 5.73
C GLN A 162 -4.93 -9.86 6.18
N PRO A 163 -5.02 -8.58 5.80
CA PRO A 163 -6.17 -7.74 6.15
C PRO A 163 -7.49 -8.34 5.66
N VAL A 164 -8.57 -8.05 6.39
CA VAL A 164 -9.93 -8.37 5.94
C VAL A 164 -10.29 -7.51 4.74
N THR A 165 -10.88 -8.12 3.72
CA THR A 165 -11.42 -7.44 2.54
C THR A 165 -12.93 -7.49 2.54
N PHE A 166 -13.57 -6.47 1.94
CA PHE A 166 -15.01 -6.34 1.87
C PHE A 166 -15.48 -6.42 0.41
N THR A 167 -16.61 -7.10 0.20
CA THR A 167 -17.29 -7.16 -1.10
C THR A 167 -18.79 -6.91 -0.87
N PRO A 168 -19.45 -6.04 -1.65
CA PRO A 168 -18.91 -5.31 -2.80
C PRO A 168 -17.91 -4.21 -2.36
N ASP A 169 -17.01 -3.84 -3.26
CA ASP A 169 -16.11 -2.68 -3.12
C ASP A 169 -16.85 -1.35 -3.40
N VAL A 170 -18.02 -1.44 -4.05
CA VAL A 170 -18.95 -0.32 -4.23
C VAL A 170 -19.67 -0.06 -2.91
N ASN A 171 -19.42 1.09 -2.34
CA ASN A 171 -19.86 1.47 -0.99
C ASN A 171 -21.17 2.29 -0.95
N VAL A 172 -21.88 2.42 -2.06
CA VAL A 172 -23.20 3.06 -2.17
C VAL A 172 -24.24 2.01 -2.54
N PHE A 173 -25.42 2.10 -1.97
CA PHE A 173 -26.55 1.24 -2.29
C PHE A 173 -27.89 2.00 -2.15
N THR A 174 -28.94 1.51 -2.81
CA THR A 174 -30.26 2.15 -2.79
C THR A 174 -31.25 1.47 -1.84
N ASP A 175 -31.20 0.16 -1.76
CA ASP A 175 -32.09 -0.66 -0.93
C ASP A 175 -31.32 -1.36 0.19
N HIS A 176 -30.46 -2.26 -0.16
CA HIS A 176 -29.60 -2.98 0.78
C HIS A 176 -28.24 -3.33 0.13
N ALA A 177 -27.26 -3.65 0.97
CA ALA A 177 -25.99 -4.23 0.57
C ALA A 177 -25.75 -5.53 1.35
N ASP A 178 -25.45 -6.63 0.66
CA ASP A 178 -25.01 -7.88 1.28
C ASP A 178 -23.48 -7.89 1.32
N VAL A 179 -22.93 -7.59 2.50
CA VAL A 179 -21.47 -7.41 2.68
C VAL A 179 -20.82 -8.74 3.01
N THR A 180 -19.94 -9.20 2.12
CA THR A 180 -19.08 -10.34 2.32
C THR A 180 -17.73 -9.87 2.86
N MET A 181 -17.21 -10.57 3.87
CA MET A 181 -15.91 -10.32 4.48
C MET A 181 -15.01 -11.54 4.26
N THR A 182 -13.80 -11.33 3.75
CA THR A 182 -12.85 -12.40 3.50
C THR A 182 -11.47 -12.05 4.02
N CYS A 183 -10.70 -13.08 4.39
CA CYS A 183 -9.31 -12.97 4.72
C CYS A 183 -8.54 -14.07 3.98
N ALA A 184 -7.44 -13.71 3.31
CA ALA A 184 -6.65 -14.67 2.55
C ALA A 184 -5.87 -15.64 3.43
N THR A 185 -5.65 -15.32 4.71
CA THR A 185 -4.98 -16.21 5.66
C THR A 185 -5.94 -17.30 6.12
N PRO A 186 -5.61 -18.58 5.93
CA PRO A 186 -6.46 -19.69 6.37
C PRO A 186 -6.48 -19.82 7.90
N GLY A 187 -7.54 -20.44 8.44
CA GLY A 187 -7.66 -20.78 9.87
C GLY A 187 -7.85 -19.58 10.79
N VAL A 188 -8.38 -18.45 10.27
CA VAL A 188 -8.73 -17.28 11.05
C VAL A 188 -10.24 -17.14 11.18
N SER A 189 -10.68 -16.50 12.26
CA SER A 189 -12.05 -16.02 12.43
C SER A 189 -12.11 -14.52 12.16
N ILE A 190 -13.22 -14.05 11.57
CA ILE A 190 -13.43 -12.62 11.35
C ILE A 190 -14.47 -12.14 12.36
N HIS A 191 -14.12 -11.09 13.12
CA HIS A 191 -15.02 -10.37 14.02
C HIS A 191 -15.28 -8.97 13.47
N TYR A 192 -16.51 -8.47 13.60
CA TYR A 192 -16.89 -7.21 12.97
C TYR A 192 -17.85 -6.36 13.82
N THR A 193 -17.94 -5.08 13.49
CA THR A 193 -18.96 -4.13 13.99
C THR A 193 -19.59 -3.40 12.80
N LEU A 194 -20.79 -2.83 12.99
CA LEU A 194 -21.52 -2.06 11.95
C LEU A 194 -21.63 -0.57 12.28
N ASP A 195 -21.28 -0.19 13.49
CA ASP A 195 -21.40 1.16 14.05
C ASP A 195 -20.05 1.94 14.04
N GLY A 196 -19.01 1.32 13.53
CA GLY A 196 -17.67 1.91 13.49
C GLY A 196 -16.88 1.78 14.79
N SER A 197 -17.42 1.12 15.81
CA SER A 197 -16.65 0.77 17.02
C SER A 197 -15.52 -0.22 16.72
N GLU A 198 -14.50 -0.25 17.57
CA GLU A 198 -13.38 -1.21 17.43
C GLU A 198 -13.88 -2.64 17.65
N PRO A 199 -13.72 -3.54 16.65
CA PRO A 199 -14.05 -4.95 16.83
C PRO A 199 -13.08 -5.61 17.80
N ASN A 200 -13.59 -6.56 18.59
CA ASN A 200 -12.85 -7.37 19.54
C ASN A 200 -13.36 -8.82 19.52
N LEU A 201 -12.80 -9.68 20.40
CA LEU A 201 -13.18 -11.10 20.44
C LEU A 201 -14.64 -11.35 20.88
N ALA A 202 -15.30 -10.38 21.52
CA ALA A 202 -16.70 -10.45 21.88
C ALA A 202 -17.61 -9.90 20.78
N SER A 203 -17.06 -9.23 19.76
CA SER A 203 -17.83 -8.73 18.62
C SER A 203 -18.41 -9.87 17.79
N PRO A 204 -19.51 -9.64 17.06
CA PRO A 204 -20.12 -10.64 16.19
C PRO A 204 -19.10 -11.35 15.30
N HIS A 205 -19.22 -12.68 15.23
CA HIS A 205 -18.40 -13.52 14.37
C HIS A 205 -19.03 -13.62 12.98
N TYR A 206 -18.23 -13.36 11.94
CA TYR A 206 -18.70 -13.44 10.57
C TYR A 206 -18.77 -14.89 10.10
N THR A 207 -19.96 -15.32 9.69
CA THR A 207 -20.23 -16.67 9.18
C THR A 207 -20.94 -16.69 7.82
N ARG A 208 -21.57 -15.58 7.45
CA ARG A 208 -22.32 -15.41 6.20
C ARG A 208 -22.41 -13.94 5.83
N PRO A 209 -22.75 -13.58 4.59
CA PRO A 209 -22.93 -12.19 4.19
C PRO A 209 -23.88 -11.43 5.14
N VAL A 210 -23.50 -10.22 5.50
CA VAL A 210 -24.21 -9.36 6.41
C VAL A 210 -25.04 -8.38 5.60
N ARG A 211 -26.37 -8.45 5.74
CA ARG A 211 -27.28 -7.50 5.08
C ARG A 211 -27.33 -6.18 5.82
N ILE A 212 -27.03 -5.11 5.12
CA ILE A 212 -27.05 -3.73 5.58
C ILE A 212 -28.18 -3.00 4.85
N THR A 213 -29.14 -2.44 5.56
CA THR A 213 -30.32 -1.72 5.02
C THR A 213 -30.26 -0.22 5.29
N GLU A 214 -29.37 0.23 6.16
CA GLU A 214 -29.10 1.62 6.48
C GLU A 214 -27.61 1.91 6.36
N SER A 215 -27.22 3.17 6.25
CA SER A 215 -25.80 3.55 6.20
C SER A 215 -25.05 3.01 7.40
N ALA A 216 -23.91 2.39 7.18
CA ALA A 216 -23.13 1.72 8.20
C ALA A 216 -21.63 1.93 8.01
N GLN A 217 -20.92 2.00 9.12
CA GLN A 217 -19.47 1.94 9.13
C GLN A 217 -19.02 0.57 9.62
N VAL A 218 -18.69 -0.31 8.69
CA VAL A 218 -18.21 -1.66 9.00
C VAL A 218 -16.74 -1.61 9.37
N ARG A 219 -16.39 -2.21 10.51
CA ARG A 219 -14.99 -2.50 10.86
C ARG A 219 -14.85 -3.98 11.12
N ALA A 220 -13.71 -4.55 10.71
CA ALA A 220 -13.46 -5.97 10.90
C ALA A 220 -11.99 -6.25 11.21
N ILE A 221 -11.78 -7.28 12.03
CA ILE A 221 -10.47 -7.87 12.31
C ILE A 221 -10.51 -9.36 11.97
N ALA A 222 -9.41 -9.89 11.48
CA ALA A 222 -9.19 -11.34 11.40
C ALA A 222 -8.31 -11.78 12.58
N VAL A 223 -8.71 -12.85 13.24
CA VAL A 223 -8.07 -13.36 14.45
C VAL A 223 -7.77 -14.84 14.29
N ARG A 224 -6.57 -15.27 14.62
CA ARG A 224 -6.17 -16.68 14.61
C ARG A 224 -6.83 -17.45 15.76
N ALA A 225 -7.17 -18.70 15.50
CA ALA A 225 -7.71 -19.59 16.52
C ALA A 225 -6.77 -19.69 17.72
N GLY A 226 -7.34 -19.61 18.93
CA GLY A 226 -6.58 -19.67 20.19
C GLY A 226 -6.19 -18.32 20.78
N ALA A 227 -6.42 -17.20 20.10
CA ALA A 227 -6.27 -15.87 20.70
C ALA A 227 -7.29 -15.70 21.83
N LYS A 228 -6.79 -15.45 23.05
CA LYS A 228 -7.65 -15.26 24.23
C LYS A 228 -7.91 -13.79 24.52
N GLU A 229 -7.00 -12.93 24.15
CA GLU A 229 -7.03 -11.49 24.35
C GLU A 229 -6.35 -10.78 23.18
N LEU A 230 -6.76 -9.56 22.90
CA LEU A 230 -6.10 -8.68 21.94
C LEU A 230 -5.29 -7.66 22.75
N HIS A 231 -3.97 -7.85 22.80
CA HIS A 231 -3.07 -6.91 23.47
C HIS A 231 -2.54 -5.86 22.47
N TRP A 232 -2.49 -4.62 22.88
CA TRP A 232 -1.83 -3.57 22.12
C TRP A 232 -0.35 -3.40 22.51
N PRO A 233 0.59 -3.31 21.55
CA PRO A 233 0.37 -3.42 20.10
C PRO A 233 -0.05 -4.83 19.70
N LEU A 234 -0.95 -4.94 18.72
CA LEU A 234 -1.41 -6.23 18.21
C LEU A 234 -0.24 -7.01 17.61
N ASP A 235 -0.12 -8.28 17.99
CA ASP A 235 0.77 -9.21 17.28
C ASP A 235 0.15 -9.56 15.92
N PRO A 236 0.77 -9.14 14.79
CA PRO A 236 0.21 -9.34 13.46
C PRO A 236 0.07 -10.82 13.07
N GLY A 237 0.75 -11.72 13.79
CA GLY A 237 0.59 -13.17 13.63
C GLY A 237 -0.69 -13.71 14.27
N PHE A 238 -1.30 -13.00 15.22
CA PHE A 238 -2.51 -13.43 15.93
C PHE A 238 -3.76 -12.62 15.55
N ALA A 239 -3.63 -11.35 15.24
CA ALA A 239 -4.75 -10.52 14.81
C ALA A 239 -4.31 -9.43 13.82
N THR A 240 -5.23 -9.04 12.93
CA THR A 240 -5.01 -7.90 12.05
C THR A 240 -5.31 -6.58 12.75
N LEU A 241 -4.74 -5.49 12.24
CA LEU A 241 -5.32 -4.18 12.47
C LEU A 241 -6.74 -4.15 11.90
N PRO A 242 -7.69 -3.41 12.52
CA PRO A 242 -9.03 -3.28 12.00
C PRO A 242 -9.04 -2.65 10.60
N THR A 243 -9.65 -3.33 9.65
CA THR A 243 -9.99 -2.75 8.35
C THR A 243 -11.36 -2.10 8.41
N ARG A 244 -11.59 -1.08 7.58
CA ARG A 244 -12.80 -0.28 7.60
C ARG A 244 -13.39 -0.14 6.20
N ALA A 245 -14.72 -0.26 6.12
CA ALA A 245 -15.52 0.12 4.95
C ALA A 245 -16.72 0.96 5.40
N VAL A 246 -17.05 1.98 4.62
CA VAL A 246 -18.26 2.81 4.86
C VAL A 246 -19.25 2.50 3.77
N PHE A 247 -20.42 2.00 4.13
CA PHE A 247 -21.52 1.75 3.23
C PHE A 247 -22.59 2.83 3.41
N THR A 248 -22.93 3.50 2.32
CA THR A 248 -23.86 4.64 2.34
C THR A 248 -25.14 4.29 1.59
N LYS A 249 -26.27 4.31 2.28
CA LYS A 249 -27.58 4.27 1.64
C LYS A 249 -27.84 5.61 0.99
N GLN A 250 -28.20 5.60 -0.28
CA GLN A 250 -28.42 6.80 -1.06
C GLN A 250 -29.72 6.68 -1.86
N ALA A 251 -30.61 7.63 -1.74
CA ALA A 251 -31.73 7.74 -2.65
C ALA A 251 -31.21 8.11 -4.04
N PRO A 252 -31.76 7.54 -5.13
CA PRO A 252 -31.35 7.94 -6.47
C PRO A 252 -31.61 9.45 -6.69
N SER A 253 -30.57 10.14 -7.19
CA SER A 253 -30.75 11.53 -7.65
C SER A 253 -31.81 11.56 -8.74
N PRO A 254 -32.80 12.46 -8.68
CA PRO A 254 -33.87 12.51 -9.66
C PRO A 254 -33.34 12.96 -11.01
N ALA A 255 -33.81 12.33 -12.07
CA ALA A 255 -33.48 12.75 -13.43
C ALA A 255 -34.14 14.10 -13.76
N LEU A 256 -33.47 14.88 -14.60
CA LEU A 256 -34.00 16.13 -15.13
C LEU A 256 -34.89 15.87 -16.33
N HIS A 257 -35.93 16.68 -16.45
CA HIS A 257 -36.74 16.70 -17.67
C HIS A 257 -36.18 17.77 -18.63
N ILE A 258 -35.59 17.34 -19.72
CA ILE A 258 -34.92 18.21 -20.70
C ILE A 258 -35.67 18.13 -22.01
N GLN A 259 -36.03 19.30 -22.59
CA GLN A 259 -36.91 19.36 -23.76
C GLN A 259 -36.17 19.15 -25.09
N ALA A 260 -34.92 19.57 -25.22
CA ALA A 260 -34.14 19.41 -26.44
C ALA A 260 -32.65 19.27 -26.12
N THR A 261 -32.02 18.27 -26.69
CA THR A 261 -30.58 18.04 -26.55
C THR A 261 -29.95 17.69 -27.88
N GLN A 262 -28.65 17.94 -27.99
CA GLN A 262 -27.78 17.45 -29.07
C GLN A 262 -26.77 16.47 -28.48
N PRO A 263 -26.28 15.51 -29.29
CA PRO A 263 -25.26 14.56 -28.83
C PRO A 263 -23.96 15.24 -28.38
N GLY A 264 -23.32 14.72 -27.33
CA GLY A 264 -22.04 15.18 -26.82
C GLY A 264 -22.14 16.26 -25.75
N LEU A 265 -21.03 16.92 -25.48
CA LEU A 265 -20.90 17.97 -24.45
C LEU A 265 -20.49 19.30 -25.12
N ALA A 266 -21.03 20.39 -24.63
CA ALA A 266 -20.48 21.72 -24.91
C ALA A 266 -19.13 21.85 -24.15
N TRP A 267 -18.17 22.55 -24.77
CA TRP A 267 -16.89 22.79 -24.13
C TRP A 267 -16.49 24.26 -24.20
N GLU A 268 -15.73 24.65 -23.17
CA GLU A 268 -15.07 25.94 -23.06
C GLU A 268 -13.59 25.70 -22.78
N TYR A 269 -12.73 26.43 -23.48
CA TYR A 269 -11.28 26.27 -23.44
C TYR A 269 -10.60 27.58 -23.02
N ALA A 270 -9.58 27.46 -22.16
CA ALA A 270 -8.72 28.56 -21.75
C ALA A 270 -7.26 28.11 -21.65
N GLU A 271 -6.33 28.91 -22.21
CA GLU A 271 -4.88 28.73 -22.08
C GLU A 271 -4.30 29.47 -20.88
N GLY A 272 -3.12 29.00 -20.41
CA GLY A 272 -2.33 29.67 -19.40
C GLY A 272 -2.92 29.62 -18.00
N GLN A 273 -3.76 28.65 -17.69
CA GLN A 273 -4.41 28.53 -16.39
C GLN A 273 -3.67 27.56 -15.46
N PRO A 274 -3.01 28.07 -14.41
CA PRO A 274 -2.46 27.19 -13.39
C PRO A 274 -3.58 26.57 -12.54
N PHE A 275 -3.41 25.33 -12.15
CA PHE A 275 -4.30 24.53 -11.32
C PHE A 275 -4.88 25.27 -10.09
N ALA A 276 -4.05 26.04 -9.39
CA ALA A 276 -4.47 26.80 -8.20
C ALA A 276 -5.61 27.81 -8.46
N LEU A 277 -5.71 28.36 -9.65
CA LEU A 277 -6.76 29.33 -10.00
C LEU A 277 -8.10 28.67 -10.30
N VAL A 278 -8.09 27.50 -10.93
CA VAL A 278 -9.32 26.76 -11.24
C VAL A 278 -9.97 26.20 -9.97
N ALA A 279 -9.16 25.78 -9.00
CA ALA A 279 -9.65 25.25 -7.73
C ALA A 279 -10.26 26.29 -6.79
N THR A 280 -9.79 27.55 -6.84
CA THR A 280 -10.11 28.57 -5.83
C THR A 280 -10.99 29.71 -6.33
N SER A 281 -10.94 30.06 -7.62
CA SER A 281 -11.56 31.27 -8.15
C SER A 281 -12.62 31.03 -9.22
N GLY A 282 -12.96 29.79 -9.49
CA GLY A 282 -13.85 29.48 -10.59
C GLY A 282 -13.15 29.46 -11.95
N PHE A 283 -13.93 29.20 -12.99
CA PHE A 283 -13.42 29.08 -14.34
C PHE A 283 -13.12 30.44 -14.92
N VAL A 284 -11.93 30.59 -15.50
CA VAL A 284 -11.56 31.82 -16.20
C VAL A 284 -12.34 31.96 -17.51
N PRO A 285 -12.59 33.17 -18.01
CA PRO A 285 -13.32 33.38 -19.25
C PRO A 285 -12.76 32.55 -20.40
N SER A 286 -13.65 31.87 -21.08
CA SER A 286 -13.29 31.01 -22.22
C SER A 286 -12.73 31.80 -23.38
N GLN A 287 -11.67 31.30 -23.99
CA GLN A 287 -11.08 31.85 -25.21
C GLN A 287 -11.68 31.22 -26.45
N LYS A 288 -12.11 29.97 -26.34
CA LYS A 288 -12.78 29.23 -27.41
C LYS A 288 -13.93 28.40 -26.84
N THR A 289 -14.95 28.20 -27.61
CA THR A 289 -16.10 27.37 -27.26
C THR A 289 -16.46 26.44 -28.41
N GLY A 290 -17.16 25.35 -28.11
CA GLY A 290 -17.66 24.44 -29.15
C GLY A 290 -18.42 23.27 -28.51
N ALA A 291 -18.62 22.21 -29.30
CA ALA A 291 -19.19 20.95 -28.81
C ALA A 291 -18.38 19.76 -29.30
N THR A 292 -18.41 18.66 -28.58
CA THR A 292 -17.74 17.42 -28.97
C THR A 292 -18.51 16.20 -28.47
N THR A 293 -18.48 15.13 -29.21
CA THR A 293 -19.00 13.83 -28.81
C THR A 293 -17.91 12.97 -28.08
N LYS A 294 -16.67 13.43 -28.10
CA LYS A 294 -15.54 12.74 -27.46
C LYS A 294 -15.22 13.39 -26.11
N LEU A 295 -15.50 12.68 -25.03
CA LEU A 295 -15.12 13.14 -23.69
C LEU A 295 -13.60 13.27 -23.58
N LEU A 296 -13.17 14.33 -22.90
CA LEU A 296 -11.76 14.70 -22.72
C LEU A 296 -11.00 14.87 -24.05
N ASP A 297 -11.71 15.35 -25.09
CA ASP A 297 -11.11 15.76 -26.34
C ASP A 297 -10.26 17.02 -26.14
N THR A 298 -8.97 16.93 -26.36
CA THR A 298 -8.02 18.04 -26.22
C THR A 298 -7.56 18.60 -27.59
N SER A 299 -8.24 18.25 -28.67
CA SER A 299 -7.85 18.65 -30.03
C SER A 299 -7.91 20.17 -30.30
N MET A 300 -8.65 20.93 -29.45
CA MET A 300 -8.68 22.39 -29.49
C MET A 300 -7.37 23.04 -28.98
N HIS A 301 -6.54 22.31 -28.25
CA HIS A 301 -5.23 22.76 -27.79
C HIS A 301 -4.19 22.68 -28.91
N GLN A 302 -3.47 23.76 -29.18
CA GLN A 302 -2.52 23.86 -30.29
C GLN A 302 -1.09 24.23 -29.89
N SER A 303 -0.85 24.59 -28.64
CA SER A 303 0.45 25.07 -28.17
C SER A 303 0.96 24.26 -26.99
N GLY A 304 2.27 24.41 -26.65
CA GLY A 304 2.89 23.79 -25.49
C GLY A 304 2.60 24.54 -24.16
N SER A 305 1.50 25.28 -24.04
CA SER A 305 1.11 25.98 -22.81
C SER A 305 0.15 25.15 -21.95
N ALA A 306 0.11 25.42 -20.65
CA ALA A 306 -0.93 24.90 -19.78
C ALA A 306 -2.32 25.34 -20.26
N PHE A 307 -3.32 24.48 -20.11
CA PHE A 307 -4.69 24.78 -20.52
C PHE A 307 -5.72 24.12 -19.62
N THR A 308 -6.94 24.64 -19.69
CA THR A 308 -8.11 24.03 -19.05
C THR A 308 -9.25 23.91 -20.04
N VAL A 309 -9.94 22.78 -20.02
CA VAL A 309 -11.18 22.56 -20.75
C VAL A 309 -12.29 22.20 -19.78
N ARG A 310 -13.42 22.90 -19.87
CA ARG A 310 -14.65 22.58 -19.16
C ARG A 310 -15.66 22.02 -20.13
N TYR A 311 -16.03 20.76 -19.93
CA TYR A 311 -17.10 20.09 -20.67
C TYR A 311 -18.39 20.18 -19.85
N THR A 312 -19.49 20.61 -20.44
CA THR A 312 -20.77 20.80 -19.74
C THR A 312 -21.90 20.22 -20.56
N GLY A 313 -22.83 19.55 -19.88
CA GLY A 313 -24.01 18.98 -20.51
C GLY A 313 -24.75 18.05 -19.55
N TYR A 314 -25.16 16.92 -20.07
CA TYR A 314 -25.96 15.93 -19.37
C TYR A 314 -25.41 14.54 -19.61
N LEU A 315 -25.52 13.70 -18.58
CA LEU A 315 -25.30 12.27 -18.63
C LEU A 315 -26.64 11.57 -18.61
N GLU A 316 -26.98 10.80 -19.66
CA GLU A 316 -28.18 10.01 -19.76
C GLU A 316 -27.93 8.58 -19.31
N VAL A 317 -28.45 8.22 -18.13
CA VAL A 317 -28.30 6.85 -17.62
C VAL A 317 -29.49 5.97 -18.00
N PRO A 318 -29.26 4.72 -18.46
CA PRO A 318 -30.30 3.88 -19.04
C PRO A 318 -31.26 3.24 -18.02
N ALA A 319 -30.92 3.17 -16.74
CA ALA A 319 -31.69 2.52 -15.69
C ALA A 319 -31.49 3.20 -14.33
N ASP A 320 -32.44 2.99 -13.42
CA ASP A 320 -32.27 3.33 -12.01
C ASP A 320 -31.18 2.46 -11.36
N GLY A 321 -30.35 3.05 -10.50
CA GLY A 321 -29.42 2.29 -9.69
C GLY A 321 -28.11 3.01 -9.38
N VAL A 322 -27.13 2.27 -8.90
CA VAL A 322 -25.82 2.80 -8.53
C VAL A 322 -24.87 2.73 -9.71
N TYR A 323 -24.32 3.87 -10.09
CA TYR A 323 -23.28 4.01 -11.09
C TYR A 323 -21.96 4.36 -10.42
N THR A 324 -20.90 3.70 -10.85
CA THR A 324 -19.54 3.95 -10.35
C THR A 324 -18.68 4.50 -11.47
N PHE A 325 -18.15 5.69 -11.27
CA PHE A 325 -17.15 6.30 -12.13
C PHE A 325 -15.77 5.81 -11.72
N HIS A 326 -14.92 5.54 -12.71
CA HIS A 326 -13.56 5.11 -12.53
C HIS A 326 -12.62 6.05 -13.28
N ALA A 327 -11.65 6.60 -12.59
CA ALA A 327 -10.54 7.30 -13.23
C ALA A 327 -9.29 6.42 -13.14
N PRO A 328 -8.50 6.32 -14.21
CA PRO A 328 -7.28 5.53 -14.18
C PRO A 328 -6.33 6.09 -13.12
N ARG A 329 -5.86 5.21 -12.27
CA ARG A 329 -4.77 5.48 -11.33
C ARG A 329 -3.44 5.31 -12.06
N GLU A 330 -3.16 6.08 -13.08
CA GLU A 330 -1.92 5.87 -13.81
C GLU A 330 -0.69 6.28 -13.03
N PHE A 331 -0.69 6.94 -11.96
CA PHE A 331 0.45 7.17 -11.06
C PHE A 331 0.01 7.96 -9.83
N ILE A 332 -0.18 7.27 -8.74
CA ILE A 332 0.03 7.89 -7.43
C ILE A 332 1.42 7.47 -6.97
N ILE A 333 2.44 8.12 -7.46
CA ILE A 333 3.67 8.22 -6.70
C ILE A 333 3.33 9.19 -5.56
N PRO A 334 3.43 8.76 -4.28
CA PRO A 334 3.32 9.70 -3.17
C PRO A 334 4.26 10.87 -3.48
N ASP A 335 3.74 12.09 -3.45
CA ASP A 335 4.47 13.34 -3.66
C ASP A 335 4.75 13.84 -5.09
N CYS A 336 4.27 13.19 -6.14
CA CYS A 336 4.36 13.73 -7.50
C CYS A 336 3.01 14.26 -7.99
N ASP A 337 3.03 15.47 -8.57
CA ASP A 337 1.92 16.04 -9.33
C ASP A 337 1.85 15.30 -10.68
N PRO A 338 0.72 14.69 -11.07
CA PRO A 338 0.59 14.02 -12.37
C PRO A 338 0.67 14.97 -13.56
N GLY A 339 0.77 16.28 -13.32
CA GLY A 339 0.81 17.31 -14.36
C GLY A 339 -0.56 17.54 -15.04
N TYR A 340 -1.62 16.97 -14.49
CA TYR A 340 -2.99 17.25 -14.88
C TYR A 340 -3.93 17.14 -13.69
N ASP A 341 -5.07 17.81 -13.80
CA ASP A 341 -6.17 17.69 -12.85
C ASP A 341 -7.47 17.33 -13.56
N LEU A 342 -8.26 16.50 -12.90
CA LEU A 342 -9.58 16.08 -13.36
C LEU A 342 -10.59 16.32 -12.24
N ARG A 343 -11.65 17.05 -12.56
CA ARG A 343 -12.78 17.29 -11.69
C ARG A 343 -14.06 16.90 -12.41
N VAL A 344 -14.85 16.06 -11.76
CA VAL A 344 -16.16 15.63 -12.27
C VAL A 344 -17.23 16.20 -11.34
N VAL A 345 -18.26 16.83 -11.93
CA VAL A 345 -19.43 17.33 -11.20
C VAL A 345 -20.67 16.67 -11.77
N LEU A 346 -21.44 16.02 -10.92
CA LEU A 346 -22.70 15.36 -11.28
C LEU A 346 -23.81 15.83 -10.33
N ASP A 347 -24.84 16.43 -10.87
CA ASP A 347 -25.96 17.02 -10.13
C ASP A 347 -25.54 17.99 -9.01
N GLY A 348 -24.40 18.67 -9.20
CA GLY A 348 -23.83 19.63 -8.26
C GLY A 348 -22.90 19.03 -7.20
N GLU A 349 -22.72 17.72 -7.18
CA GLU A 349 -21.71 17.08 -6.33
C GLU A 349 -20.41 16.84 -7.09
N GLU A 350 -19.30 16.99 -6.39
CA GLU A 350 -17.97 17.01 -6.98
C GLU A 350 -17.13 15.79 -6.61
N TRP A 351 -16.38 15.30 -7.58
CA TRP A 351 -15.36 14.28 -7.40
C TRP A 351 -14.03 14.72 -8.03
N TRP A 352 -12.94 14.58 -7.27
CA TRP A 352 -11.60 14.96 -7.65
C TRP A 352 -10.66 13.75 -7.63
N PRO A 353 -10.65 12.91 -8.66
CA PRO A 353 -9.90 11.67 -8.67
C PRO A 353 -8.38 11.87 -8.61
N THR A 354 -7.88 13.05 -8.98
CA THR A 354 -6.46 13.38 -9.00
C THR A 354 -5.94 13.98 -7.70
N MET A 355 -6.81 14.44 -6.80
CA MET A 355 -6.37 15.00 -5.53
C MET A 355 -5.86 13.93 -4.55
N ARG A 356 -4.68 14.15 -3.98
CA ARG A 356 -3.98 13.23 -3.04
C ARG A 356 -4.81 12.76 -1.86
N ARG A 357 -5.72 13.59 -1.33
CA ARG A 357 -6.53 13.29 -0.15
C ARG A 357 -7.81 12.50 -0.46
N HIS A 358 -8.20 12.42 -1.72
CA HIS A 358 -9.44 11.79 -2.17
C HIS A 358 -9.20 10.72 -3.24
N ALA A 359 -8.01 10.21 -3.35
CA ALA A 359 -7.56 9.25 -4.36
C ALA A 359 -8.19 7.85 -4.24
N LEU A 360 -9.50 7.80 -4.01
CA LEU A 360 -10.29 6.66 -4.43
C LEU A 360 -10.47 6.85 -5.94
N GLY A 361 -9.81 6.04 -6.75
CA GLY A 361 -9.97 6.04 -8.23
C GLY A 361 -11.39 5.72 -8.67
N THR A 362 -12.36 5.73 -7.76
CA THR A 362 -13.77 5.40 -7.98
C THR A 362 -14.68 6.33 -7.20
N TRP A 363 -15.83 6.64 -7.79
CA TRP A 363 -16.89 7.42 -7.19
C TRP A 363 -18.25 6.85 -7.56
N SER A 364 -19.04 6.46 -6.57
CA SER A 364 -20.34 5.82 -6.77
C SER A 364 -21.50 6.76 -6.42
N ARG A 365 -22.53 6.77 -7.26
CA ARG A 365 -23.74 7.59 -7.10
C ARG A 365 -24.97 6.78 -7.47
N ALA A 366 -26.01 6.92 -6.66
CA ALA A 366 -27.32 6.40 -7.02
C ALA A 366 -28.05 7.41 -7.92
N LEU A 367 -28.48 6.99 -9.11
CA LEU A 367 -29.10 7.82 -10.13
C LEU A 367 -30.44 7.20 -10.56
N ALA A 368 -31.45 8.02 -10.78
CA ALA A 368 -32.66 7.60 -11.47
C ALA A 368 -32.41 7.56 -12.98
N LYS A 369 -33.12 6.68 -13.68
CA LYS A 369 -33.04 6.63 -15.15
C LYS A 369 -33.35 8.00 -15.76
N GLY A 370 -32.50 8.45 -16.69
CA GLY A 370 -32.68 9.71 -17.44
C GLY A 370 -31.46 10.61 -17.38
N SER A 371 -31.68 11.90 -17.57
CA SER A 371 -30.64 12.91 -17.73
C SER A 371 -30.24 13.54 -16.40
N HIS A 372 -28.93 13.66 -16.16
CA HIS A 372 -28.31 14.26 -14.98
C HIS A 372 -27.35 15.37 -15.40
N ARG A 373 -27.28 16.48 -14.67
CA ARG A 373 -26.29 17.52 -14.96
C ARG A 373 -24.89 16.96 -14.82
N PHE A 374 -24.11 17.11 -15.90
CA PHE A 374 -22.78 16.55 -15.96
C PHE A 374 -21.76 17.58 -16.42
N GLN A 375 -20.69 17.74 -15.65
CA GLN A 375 -19.59 18.61 -16.01
C GLN A 375 -18.27 17.90 -15.71
N VAL A 376 -17.30 18.07 -16.61
CA VAL A 376 -15.94 17.62 -16.41
C VAL A 376 -15.01 18.78 -16.66
N ILE A 377 -14.10 19.06 -15.73
CA ILE A 377 -13.06 20.06 -15.87
C ILE A 377 -11.73 19.32 -15.92
N TYR A 378 -11.01 19.53 -17.00
CA TYR A 378 -9.69 18.96 -17.22
C TYR A 378 -8.67 20.08 -17.36
N THR A 379 -7.66 20.08 -16.50
CA THR A 379 -6.54 21.03 -16.55
C THR A 379 -5.26 20.25 -16.83
N ASP A 380 -4.49 20.68 -17.81
CA ASP A 380 -3.19 20.13 -18.15
C ASP A 380 -2.12 21.19 -17.93
N THR A 381 -1.21 20.93 -17.01
CA THR A 381 -0.12 21.86 -16.66
C THR A 381 1.20 21.51 -17.33
N ARG A 382 1.23 20.47 -18.17
CA ARG A 382 2.43 19.94 -18.81
C ARG A 382 2.81 20.80 -20.01
N THR A 383 3.61 21.80 -19.77
CA THR A 383 4.06 22.75 -20.82
C THR A 383 5.38 22.36 -21.44
N GLU A 384 6.19 21.58 -20.74
CA GLU A 384 7.50 21.09 -21.17
C GLU A 384 7.78 19.71 -20.57
N PRO A 385 8.76 18.95 -21.09
CA PRO A 385 9.28 17.78 -20.36
C PRO A 385 9.69 18.22 -18.96
N PHE A 386 9.03 17.69 -17.98
CA PHE A 386 9.18 18.04 -16.57
C PHE A 386 10.66 18.01 -16.17
N LYS A 387 11.31 19.14 -16.04
CA LYS A 387 12.64 19.28 -15.46
C LYS A 387 12.49 19.26 -13.94
N HIS A 388 12.36 18.05 -13.39
CA HIS A 388 12.49 17.88 -11.96
C HIS A 388 13.96 18.14 -11.59
N GLU A 389 14.23 19.13 -10.77
CA GLU A 389 15.49 19.19 -10.04
C GLU A 389 15.49 18.02 -9.08
N THR A 390 16.18 16.95 -9.49
CA THR A 390 16.25 15.68 -8.77
C THR A 390 17.22 15.81 -7.60
N TRP A 391 16.75 16.25 -6.47
CA TRP A 391 17.42 16.00 -5.19
C TRP A 391 17.05 14.63 -4.59
N MET A 392 16.15 13.88 -5.23
CA MET A 392 15.91 12.46 -5.00
C MET A 392 15.96 11.72 -6.33
N ASN A 393 16.73 10.61 -6.38
CA ASN A 393 16.82 9.69 -7.53
C ASN A 393 15.50 8.92 -7.80
N TRP A 394 14.41 9.64 -7.98
CA TRP A 394 13.14 9.05 -8.41
C TRP A 394 13.15 8.94 -9.94
N PRO A 395 12.60 7.85 -10.49
CA PRO A 395 12.45 7.77 -11.94
C PRO A 395 11.62 8.96 -12.42
N ASN A 396 12.11 9.65 -13.44
CA ASN A 396 11.46 10.81 -14.05
C ASN A 396 10.00 10.45 -14.41
N PRO A 397 8.98 11.11 -13.84
CA PRO A 397 7.58 10.84 -14.15
C PRO A 397 7.26 10.97 -15.64
N ALA A 398 7.98 11.81 -16.38
CA ALA A 398 7.84 11.95 -17.83
C ALA A 398 8.20 10.67 -18.61
N VAL A 399 9.00 9.76 -18.02
CA VAL A 399 9.33 8.45 -18.62
C VAL A 399 8.20 7.45 -18.43
N LEU A 400 7.36 7.65 -17.42
CA LEU A 400 6.29 6.74 -17.05
C LEU A 400 4.94 7.13 -17.66
N TRP A 401 4.81 8.37 -18.17
CA TRP A 401 3.58 8.87 -18.75
C TRP A 401 3.62 8.84 -20.27
N LYS A 402 2.72 8.04 -20.87
CA LYS A 402 2.68 7.81 -22.33
C LYS A 402 1.88 8.85 -23.12
N GLY A 403 1.44 9.94 -22.50
CA GLY A 403 0.71 11.03 -23.17
C GLY A 403 -0.76 10.72 -23.50
N GLY A 404 -1.62 11.71 -23.39
CA GLY A 404 -3.06 11.65 -23.68
C GLY A 404 -3.89 12.13 -22.50
N ALA A 405 -5.15 12.51 -22.74
CA ALA A 405 -6.10 12.79 -21.67
C ALA A 405 -6.46 11.48 -20.95
N PRO A 406 -6.72 11.50 -19.63
CA PRO A 406 -7.17 10.33 -18.90
C PRO A 406 -8.50 9.82 -19.46
N THR A 407 -8.75 8.52 -19.31
CA THR A 407 -10.04 7.92 -19.70
C THR A 407 -10.95 7.91 -18.48
N LEU A 408 -12.14 8.46 -18.58
CA LEU A 408 -13.20 8.29 -17.59
C LEU A 408 -14.03 7.06 -17.96
N GLU A 409 -14.12 6.10 -17.04
CA GLU A 409 -14.89 4.88 -17.22
C GLU A 409 -16.08 4.84 -16.28
N ILE A 410 -17.06 4.02 -16.57
CA ILE A 410 -18.28 3.83 -15.79
C ILE A 410 -18.67 2.36 -15.72
N SER A 411 -19.24 1.96 -14.59
CA SER A 411 -20.00 0.72 -14.41
C SER A 411 -21.33 1.03 -13.74
N GLY A 412 -22.31 0.12 -13.87
CA GLY A 412 -23.65 0.36 -13.31
C GLY A 412 -24.55 -0.85 -13.41
N PRO A 413 -25.88 -0.70 -13.22
CA PRO A 413 -26.83 -1.79 -13.25
C PRO A 413 -26.77 -2.57 -14.58
N GLY A 414 -26.28 -3.82 -14.51
CA GLY A 414 -26.12 -4.67 -15.70
C GLY A 414 -25.04 -4.22 -16.68
N ILE A 415 -24.17 -3.29 -16.27
CA ILE A 415 -23.12 -2.70 -17.12
C ILE A 415 -21.77 -2.94 -16.47
N GLU A 416 -20.94 -3.71 -17.13
CA GLU A 416 -19.54 -3.89 -16.75
C GLU A 416 -18.75 -2.61 -16.94
N ARG A 417 -17.62 -2.49 -16.24
CA ARG A 417 -16.72 -1.35 -16.35
C ARG A 417 -16.26 -1.15 -17.81
N GLN A 418 -16.53 0.03 -18.36
CA GLN A 418 -16.22 0.43 -19.71
C GLN A 418 -15.96 1.94 -19.81
N PRO A 419 -15.30 2.43 -20.87
CA PRO A 419 -15.24 3.87 -21.14
C PRO A 419 -16.64 4.47 -21.13
N LEU A 420 -16.78 5.69 -20.55
CA LEU A 420 -18.05 6.39 -20.51
C LEU A 420 -18.61 6.55 -21.94
N PRO A 421 -19.79 5.94 -22.25
CA PRO A 421 -20.28 5.91 -23.63
C PRO A 421 -20.62 7.31 -24.16
N ALA A 422 -20.09 7.64 -25.30
CA ALA A 422 -20.40 8.93 -25.97
C ALA A 422 -21.89 9.12 -26.21
N ALA A 423 -22.62 8.04 -26.47
CA ALA A 423 -24.08 8.05 -26.68
C ALA A 423 -24.88 8.44 -25.42
N TRP A 424 -24.26 8.45 -24.24
CA TRP A 424 -24.89 8.90 -23.00
C TRP A 424 -24.66 10.38 -22.70
N LEU A 425 -23.92 11.06 -23.57
CA LEU A 425 -23.58 12.47 -23.39
C LEU A 425 -24.47 13.34 -24.28
N ALA A 426 -25.07 14.33 -23.69
CA ALA A 426 -25.93 15.31 -24.40
C ALA A 426 -25.66 16.72 -23.88
N HIS A 427 -25.94 17.75 -24.69
CA HIS A 427 -25.92 19.14 -24.25
C HIS A 427 -27.18 19.87 -24.75
N GLY A 428 -27.54 20.94 -24.06
CA GLY A 428 -28.67 21.78 -24.44
C GLY A 428 -28.42 22.50 -25.78
N VAL A 429 -29.50 22.79 -26.51
CA VAL A 429 -29.48 23.57 -27.76
C VAL A 429 -29.32 25.04 -27.43
#